data_18185f95eff57f21a97480d55a4a2764
#
_entry.id   18185f95eff57f21a97480d55a4a2764
#
_cell.length_a   1.000
_cell.length_b   1.000
_cell.length_c   1.000
_cell.angle_alpha   90.00
_cell.angle_beta   90.00
_cell.angle_gamma   90.00
#
_symmetry.space_group_name_H-M   'P 1'
#
loop_
_entity.id
_entity.type
_entity.pdbx_description
1 polymer ?
#
loop_
_entity_poly.entity_id
_entity_poly.type
_entity_poly.pdbx_seq_one_letter_code
_entity_poly.pdbx_strand_id
1 'polypeptide(L)'
;MGKEALRMPNTNMIQTNQLTKIIDGREIVKDISLHVKKGEIYGFLGPNGAGKTTVMKMLTNLWKPTSGTIELFGETLTPTSYEVLKRMAGIIEFPCFYEHMSGRENLRLHCEYMGYHTPGSVDNALKMLGLLEAGDQQVKRYSLGMKQRLGIARAILCRPELLVLDEPTNGLDPAGMKSLRDLFKMLCVEYGITMIISSHILSEVESIADTVGIIAHGKMIRESSMQEISEMNTAYIELAVADTKYAAYVLADKLELKNFKVVDEHHIRIYDDQIQTSALSKTLALNNVAIDFIGRKSESLEDYFLKMTEEGAK
;
A
#
# COMPACT_ATOMS: atom_id res chain seq x y z
N MET A 1 21.79 -13.19 -40.16
CA MET A 1 22.33 -12.50 -39.00
C MET A 1 21.15 -11.75 -38.32
N GLY A 2 20.52 -12.41 -37.37
CA GLY A 2 19.39 -11.86 -36.65
C GLY A 2 19.89 -10.82 -35.66
N LYS A 3 19.23 -9.66 -35.62
CA LYS A 3 19.40 -8.65 -34.59
C LYS A 3 18.80 -9.21 -33.30
N GLU A 4 19.61 -9.70 -32.37
CA GLU A 4 19.24 -9.81 -30.98
C GLU A 4 18.93 -8.38 -30.48
N ALA A 5 17.65 -8.10 -30.31
CA ALA A 5 17.23 -6.91 -29.60
C ALA A 5 17.80 -7.02 -28.19
N LEU A 6 18.70 -6.12 -27.82
CA LEU A 6 19.17 -5.92 -26.45
C LEU A 6 17.91 -5.74 -25.60
N ARG A 7 17.48 -6.81 -24.91
CA ARG A 7 16.49 -6.69 -23.84
C ARG A 7 17.09 -5.76 -22.78
N MET A 8 16.54 -4.58 -22.63
CA MET A 8 16.79 -3.76 -21.45
C MET A 8 16.62 -4.66 -20.22
N PRO A 9 17.49 -4.57 -19.21
CA PRO A 9 17.33 -5.41 -18.03
C PRO A 9 15.93 -5.18 -17.45
N ASN A 10 15.17 -6.28 -17.28
CA ASN A 10 13.85 -6.22 -16.69
C ASN A 10 14.00 -5.67 -15.29
N THR A 11 13.57 -4.44 -15.05
CA THR A 11 13.70 -3.76 -13.76
C THR A 11 12.62 -4.20 -12.77
N ASN A 12 11.68 -5.05 -13.21
CA ASN A 12 10.59 -5.53 -12.37
C ASN A 12 11.05 -6.68 -11.47
N MET A 13 10.79 -6.54 -10.18
CA MET A 13 10.97 -7.57 -9.17
C MET A 13 9.81 -8.57 -9.20
N ILE A 14 8.59 -8.06 -9.42
CA ILE A 14 7.38 -8.84 -9.66
C ILE A 14 6.74 -8.35 -10.95
N GLN A 15 6.32 -9.29 -11.79
CA GLN A 15 5.46 -9.02 -12.94
C GLN A 15 4.41 -10.11 -13.03
N THR A 16 3.14 -9.72 -13.17
CA THR A 16 2.06 -10.67 -13.47
C THR A 16 1.42 -10.33 -14.80
N ASN A 17 1.00 -11.35 -15.54
CA ASN A 17 0.32 -11.17 -16.82
C ASN A 17 -1.01 -11.92 -16.77
N GLN A 18 -2.13 -11.18 -16.85
CA GLN A 18 -3.50 -11.68 -16.89
C GLN A 18 -3.78 -12.75 -15.81
N LEU A 19 -3.29 -12.48 -14.58
CA LEU A 19 -3.40 -13.41 -13.48
C LEU A 19 -4.86 -13.60 -13.07
N THR A 20 -5.33 -14.85 -13.12
CA THR A 20 -6.71 -15.20 -12.81
C THR A 20 -6.78 -16.34 -11.80
N LYS A 21 -7.72 -16.24 -10.85
CA LYS A 21 -8.03 -17.30 -9.89
C LYS A 21 -9.52 -17.53 -9.78
N ILE A 22 -9.91 -18.76 -10.05
CA ILE A 22 -11.28 -19.27 -9.88
C ILE A 22 -11.31 -20.19 -8.67
N ILE A 23 -12.27 -20.00 -7.77
CA ILE A 23 -12.52 -20.84 -6.59
C ILE A 23 -14.02 -21.18 -6.59
N ASP A 24 -14.35 -22.45 -6.54
CA ASP A 24 -15.74 -22.95 -6.54
C ASP A 24 -16.59 -22.32 -7.64
N GLY A 25 -16.03 -22.20 -8.85
CA GLY A 25 -16.70 -21.63 -10.02
C GLY A 25 -16.83 -20.10 -10.03
N ARG A 26 -16.30 -19.41 -9.03
CA ARG A 26 -16.31 -17.93 -8.94
C ARG A 26 -14.94 -17.36 -9.26
N GLU A 27 -14.89 -16.37 -10.14
CA GLU A 27 -13.68 -15.60 -10.41
C GLU A 27 -13.41 -14.65 -9.24
N ILE A 28 -12.43 -14.99 -8.39
CA ILE A 28 -12.00 -14.15 -7.27
C ILE A 28 -10.99 -13.10 -7.72
N VAL A 29 -10.13 -13.46 -8.68
CA VAL A 29 -9.14 -12.58 -9.31
C VAL A 29 -9.28 -12.77 -10.82
N LYS A 30 -9.31 -11.67 -11.57
CA LYS A 30 -9.56 -11.66 -13.01
C LYS A 30 -8.57 -10.75 -13.73
N ASP A 31 -7.77 -11.36 -14.61
CA ASP A 31 -6.85 -10.70 -15.56
C ASP A 31 -5.94 -9.63 -14.92
N ILE A 32 -5.43 -9.88 -13.69
CA ILE A 32 -4.56 -8.92 -13.00
C ILE A 32 -3.17 -8.93 -13.62
N SER A 33 -2.74 -7.76 -14.11
CA SER A 33 -1.37 -7.47 -14.51
C SER A 33 -0.86 -6.37 -13.60
N LEU A 34 0.24 -6.63 -12.87
CA LEU A 34 0.91 -5.68 -11.98
C LEU A 34 2.42 -5.75 -12.15
N HIS A 35 3.09 -4.64 -11.82
CA HIS A 35 4.52 -4.46 -12.03
C HIS A 35 5.15 -3.82 -10.80
N VAL A 36 5.94 -4.58 -10.05
CA VAL A 36 6.68 -4.06 -8.90
C VAL A 36 8.14 -3.91 -9.29
N LYS A 37 8.68 -2.69 -9.21
CA LYS A 37 10.07 -2.40 -9.57
C LYS A 37 11.00 -2.77 -8.42
N LYS A 38 12.26 -3.05 -8.74
CA LYS A 38 13.28 -3.33 -7.73
C LYS A 38 13.52 -2.09 -6.85
N GLY A 39 13.51 -2.31 -5.54
CA GLY A 39 13.82 -1.26 -4.54
C GLY A 39 12.69 -0.27 -4.32
N GLU A 40 11.43 -0.61 -4.67
CA GLU A 40 10.26 0.20 -4.34
C GLU A 40 9.38 -0.46 -3.28
N ILE A 41 8.55 0.35 -2.64
CA ILE A 41 7.41 -0.08 -1.84
C ILE A 41 6.16 0.06 -2.70
N TYR A 42 5.58 -1.07 -3.08
CA TYR A 42 4.35 -1.13 -3.86
C TYR A 42 3.14 -1.32 -2.93
N GLY A 43 2.22 -0.38 -2.94
CA GLY A 43 0.97 -0.45 -2.21
C GLY A 43 -0.13 -1.14 -3.02
N PHE A 44 -0.67 -2.26 -2.54
CA PHE A 44 -1.76 -2.99 -3.19
C PHE A 44 -3.08 -2.72 -2.46
N LEU A 45 -3.85 -1.77 -2.97
CA LEU A 45 -5.01 -1.17 -2.33
C LEU A 45 -6.33 -1.75 -2.82
N GLY A 46 -7.28 -1.91 -1.91
CA GLY A 46 -8.65 -2.30 -2.27
C GLY A 46 -9.50 -2.65 -1.05
N PRO A 47 -10.82 -2.66 -1.20
CA PRO A 47 -11.72 -3.02 -0.11
C PRO A 47 -11.53 -4.48 0.33
N ASN A 48 -12.10 -4.82 1.48
CA ASN A 48 -12.13 -6.21 1.93
C ASN A 48 -12.90 -7.08 0.92
N GLY A 49 -12.36 -8.27 0.62
CA GLY A 49 -12.93 -9.16 -0.40
C GLY A 49 -12.58 -8.80 -1.85
N ALA A 50 -11.78 -7.76 -2.11
CA ALA A 50 -11.37 -7.39 -3.47
C ALA A 50 -10.44 -8.39 -4.17
N GLY A 51 -9.87 -9.36 -3.43
CA GLY A 51 -8.95 -10.37 -3.97
C GLY A 51 -7.48 -10.17 -3.61
N LYS A 52 -7.14 -9.18 -2.77
CA LYS A 52 -5.76 -8.86 -2.36
C LYS A 52 -5.00 -10.08 -1.81
N THR A 53 -5.51 -10.70 -0.75
CA THR A 53 -4.92 -11.91 -0.14
C THR A 53 -4.77 -13.05 -1.15
N THR A 54 -5.73 -13.21 -2.08
CA THR A 54 -5.65 -14.22 -3.13
C THR A 54 -4.46 -13.98 -4.06
N VAL A 55 -4.24 -12.73 -4.47
CA VAL A 55 -3.06 -12.34 -5.27
C VAL A 55 -1.80 -12.61 -4.48
N MET A 56 -1.72 -12.17 -3.21
CA MET A 56 -0.54 -12.40 -2.35
C MET A 56 -0.23 -13.90 -2.18
N LYS A 57 -1.25 -14.76 -2.03
CA LYS A 57 -1.09 -16.23 -1.97
C LYS A 57 -0.53 -16.80 -3.27
N MET A 58 -0.89 -16.24 -4.42
CA MET A 58 -0.33 -16.66 -5.71
C MET A 58 1.11 -16.19 -5.88
N LEU A 59 1.44 -14.95 -5.52
CA LEU A 59 2.80 -14.42 -5.57
C LEU A 59 3.78 -15.22 -4.68
N THR A 60 3.30 -15.70 -3.53
CA THR A 60 4.10 -16.53 -2.61
C THR A 60 4.08 -18.04 -2.94
N ASN A 61 3.52 -18.42 -4.08
CA ASN A 61 3.37 -19.81 -4.54
C ASN A 61 2.55 -20.72 -3.58
N LEU A 62 1.82 -20.14 -2.63
CA LEU A 62 0.89 -20.87 -1.77
C LEU A 62 -0.31 -21.37 -2.55
N TRP A 63 -0.75 -20.60 -3.54
CA TRP A 63 -1.81 -20.99 -4.46
C TRP A 63 -1.34 -20.87 -5.91
N LYS A 64 -1.76 -21.84 -6.74
CA LYS A 64 -1.52 -21.76 -8.18
C LYS A 64 -2.58 -20.87 -8.83
N PRO A 65 -2.23 -20.01 -9.79
CA PRO A 65 -3.22 -19.34 -10.64
C PRO A 65 -4.03 -20.35 -11.44
N THR A 66 -5.25 -20.00 -11.80
CA THR A 66 -6.07 -20.77 -12.75
C THR A 66 -5.59 -20.52 -14.18
N SER A 67 -5.21 -19.26 -14.49
CA SER A 67 -4.57 -18.85 -15.75
C SER A 67 -3.69 -17.61 -15.51
N GLY A 68 -2.92 -17.23 -16.52
CA GLY A 68 -1.94 -16.16 -16.43
C GLY A 68 -0.59 -16.64 -15.89
N THR A 69 0.38 -15.72 -15.79
CA THR A 69 1.74 -16.02 -15.37
C THR A 69 2.22 -15.06 -14.30
N ILE A 70 3.16 -15.52 -13.49
CA ILE A 70 3.87 -14.72 -12.49
C ILE A 70 5.36 -14.83 -12.78
N GLU A 71 6.05 -13.71 -12.83
CA GLU A 71 7.50 -13.64 -12.89
C GLU A 71 8.00 -12.97 -11.61
N LEU A 72 8.99 -13.59 -10.96
CA LEU A 72 9.70 -13.05 -9.80
C LEU A 72 11.17 -12.98 -10.14
N PHE A 73 11.83 -11.85 -9.89
CA PHE A 73 13.25 -11.64 -10.21
C PHE A 73 13.59 -11.88 -11.67
N GLY A 74 12.62 -11.74 -12.60
CA GLY A 74 12.78 -12.03 -14.03
C GLY A 74 12.64 -13.52 -14.39
N GLU A 75 12.29 -14.39 -13.45
CA GLU A 75 12.08 -15.81 -13.64
C GLU A 75 10.61 -16.18 -13.50
N THR A 76 10.06 -16.99 -14.42
CA THR A 76 8.68 -17.46 -14.34
C THR A 76 8.49 -18.36 -13.11
N LEU A 77 7.53 -18.02 -12.26
CA LEU A 77 7.21 -18.78 -11.06
C LEU A 77 6.51 -20.10 -11.44
N THR A 78 7.11 -21.20 -11.00
CA THR A 78 6.60 -22.56 -11.15
C THR A 78 6.44 -23.22 -9.78
N PRO A 79 5.74 -24.35 -9.68
CA PRO A 79 5.63 -25.07 -8.40
C PRO A 79 6.99 -25.52 -7.80
N THR A 80 8.04 -25.57 -8.62
CA THR A 80 9.39 -26.02 -8.25
C THR A 80 10.42 -24.89 -8.19
N SER A 81 10.00 -23.63 -8.19
CA SER A 81 10.89 -22.45 -8.15
C SER A 81 11.43 -22.19 -6.73
N TYR A 82 12.00 -23.21 -6.10
CA TYR A 82 12.47 -23.13 -4.70
C TYR A 82 13.57 -22.10 -4.49
N GLU A 83 14.49 -21.97 -5.45
CA GLU A 83 15.59 -21.00 -5.36
C GLU A 83 15.09 -19.55 -5.45
N VAL A 84 14.08 -19.30 -6.26
CA VAL A 84 13.38 -18.00 -6.33
C VAL A 84 12.71 -17.70 -4.99
N LEU A 85 12.01 -18.67 -4.41
CA LEU A 85 11.29 -18.51 -3.14
C LEU A 85 12.21 -18.28 -1.93
N LYS A 86 13.46 -18.77 -1.96
CA LYS A 86 14.45 -18.49 -0.90
C LYS A 86 14.85 -17.02 -0.83
N ARG A 87 14.71 -16.27 -1.92
CA ARG A 87 15.06 -14.86 -2.02
C ARG A 87 13.94 -13.92 -1.53
N MET A 88 12.79 -14.48 -1.21
CA MET A 88 11.64 -13.72 -0.74
C MET A 88 11.15 -14.21 0.63
N ALA A 89 10.44 -13.33 1.33
CA ALA A 89 9.68 -13.70 2.52
C ALA A 89 8.28 -13.09 2.46
N GLY A 90 7.33 -13.70 3.16
CA GLY A 90 5.96 -13.21 3.18
C GLY A 90 5.29 -13.39 4.53
N ILE A 91 4.33 -12.51 4.81
CA ILE A 91 3.35 -12.67 5.86
C ILE A 91 1.99 -12.58 5.17
N ILE A 92 1.29 -13.70 5.12
CA ILE A 92 -0.04 -13.79 4.51
C ILE A 92 -1.03 -14.11 5.64
N GLU A 93 -2.05 -13.26 5.79
CA GLU A 93 -3.00 -13.31 6.90
C GLU A 93 -2.30 -13.08 8.25
N PHE A 94 -2.22 -14.08 9.12
CA PHE A 94 -1.61 -13.97 10.45
C PHE A 94 -0.35 -14.82 10.58
N PRO A 95 0.71 -14.28 11.22
CA PRO A 95 1.91 -15.07 11.48
C PRO A 95 1.63 -16.13 12.55
N CYS A 96 1.90 -17.39 12.22
CA CYS A 96 1.81 -18.51 13.14
C CYS A 96 3.16 -18.78 13.81
N PHE A 97 3.12 -19.15 15.10
CA PHE A 97 4.30 -19.44 15.93
C PHE A 97 4.07 -20.67 16.81
N TYR A 98 5.15 -21.26 17.28
CA TYR A 98 5.12 -22.22 18.36
C TYR A 98 4.91 -21.46 19.68
N GLU A 99 3.69 -21.43 20.16
CA GLU A 99 3.27 -20.55 21.27
C GLU A 99 3.95 -20.85 22.61
N HIS A 100 4.39 -22.09 22.82
CA HIS A 100 5.13 -22.52 24.02
C HIS A 100 6.61 -22.17 23.98
N MET A 101 7.15 -21.84 22.82
CA MET A 101 8.50 -21.33 22.63
C MET A 101 8.55 -19.82 22.82
N SER A 102 9.72 -19.30 23.18
CA SER A 102 9.97 -17.86 23.21
C SER A 102 10.03 -17.27 21.81
N GLY A 103 9.95 -15.94 21.70
CA GLY A 103 10.16 -15.24 20.42
C GLY A 103 11.52 -15.56 19.80
N ARG A 104 12.57 -15.56 20.63
CA ARG A 104 13.95 -15.90 20.24
C ARG A 104 14.06 -17.33 19.72
N GLU A 105 13.47 -18.29 20.39
CA GLU A 105 13.48 -19.70 19.96
C GLU A 105 12.74 -19.88 18.64
N ASN A 106 11.59 -19.23 18.44
CA ASN A 106 10.87 -19.25 17.17
C ASN A 106 11.73 -18.72 16.02
N LEU A 107 12.45 -17.61 16.23
CA LEU A 107 13.34 -17.04 15.21
C LEU A 107 14.56 -17.93 14.94
N ARG A 108 15.17 -18.52 15.98
CA ARG A 108 16.27 -19.50 15.81
C ARG A 108 15.82 -20.70 15.00
N LEU A 109 14.65 -21.27 15.33
CA LEU A 109 14.08 -22.39 14.59
C LEU A 109 13.86 -22.05 13.11
N HIS A 110 13.42 -20.81 12.83
CA HIS A 110 13.29 -20.34 11.45
C HIS A 110 14.65 -20.27 10.74
N CYS A 111 15.70 -19.79 11.42
CA CYS A 111 17.07 -19.82 10.88
C CYS A 111 17.52 -21.24 10.50
N GLU A 112 17.25 -22.23 11.36
CA GLU A 112 17.58 -23.63 11.06
C GLU A 112 16.86 -24.13 9.80
N TYR A 113 15.55 -23.84 9.66
CA TYR A 113 14.80 -24.23 8.46
C TYR A 113 15.31 -23.57 7.17
N MET A 114 15.78 -22.32 7.28
CA MET A 114 16.30 -21.57 6.14
C MET A 114 17.80 -21.80 5.87
N GLY A 115 18.49 -22.56 6.74
CA GLY A 115 19.94 -22.75 6.66
C GLY A 115 20.72 -21.44 6.87
N TYR A 116 20.17 -20.49 7.65
CA TYR A 116 20.73 -19.15 7.86
C TYR A 116 21.38 -19.05 9.24
N HIS A 117 22.71 -19.08 9.29
CA HIS A 117 23.47 -19.18 10.54
C HIS A 117 24.36 -17.94 10.82
N THR A 118 23.84 -16.74 10.53
CA THR A 118 24.59 -15.51 10.81
C THR A 118 24.52 -15.17 12.31
N PRO A 119 25.67 -15.09 13.03
CA PRO A 119 25.70 -14.74 14.45
C PRO A 119 25.03 -13.39 14.72
N GLY A 120 24.24 -13.31 15.78
CA GLY A 120 23.56 -12.09 16.21
C GLY A 120 22.34 -11.67 15.37
N SER A 121 22.03 -12.39 14.27
CA SER A 121 20.90 -12.02 13.39
C SER A 121 19.57 -12.02 14.12
N VAL A 122 19.32 -12.97 15.01
CA VAL A 122 18.09 -13.06 15.80
C VAL A 122 17.94 -11.88 16.75
N ASP A 123 19.01 -11.51 17.46
CA ASP A 123 18.99 -10.38 18.39
C ASP A 123 18.81 -9.05 17.64
N ASN A 124 19.47 -8.91 16.49
CA ASN A 124 19.28 -7.74 15.63
C ASN A 124 17.84 -7.62 15.12
N ALA A 125 17.24 -8.71 14.65
CA ALA A 125 15.86 -8.71 14.21
C ALA A 125 14.89 -8.37 15.35
N LEU A 126 15.06 -8.95 16.54
CA LEU A 126 14.28 -8.61 17.72
C LEU A 126 14.44 -7.13 18.11
N LYS A 127 15.66 -6.61 18.06
CA LYS A 127 15.97 -5.21 18.37
C LYS A 127 15.30 -4.25 17.38
N MET A 128 15.37 -4.53 16.08
CA MET A 128 14.74 -3.71 15.03
C MET A 128 13.22 -3.58 15.22
N LEU A 129 12.59 -4.63 15.72
CA LEU A 129 11.14 -4.66 15.99
C LEU A 129 10.75 -4.27 17.42
N GLY A 130 11.71 -3.84 18.25
CA GLY A 130 11.46 -3.46 19.66
C GLY A 130 11.01 -4.63 20.53
N LEU A 131 11.46 -5.87 20.22
CA LEU A 131 11.11 -7.09 20.93
C LEU A 131 12.27 -7.71 21.69
N LEU A 132 13.43 -7.05 21.75
CA LEU A 132 14.65 -7.65 22.33
C LEU A 132 14.45 -8.07 23.79
N GLU A 133 13.86 -7.20 24.62
CA GLU A 133 13.59 -7.46 26.05
C GLU A 133 12.55 -8.56 26.25
N ALA A 134 11.57 -8.65 25.34
CA ALA A 134 10.55 -9.70 25.38
C ALA A 134 10.98 -10.98 24.66
N GLY A 135 12.19 -11.02 24.08
CA GLY A 135 12.68 -12.10 23.23
C GLY A 135 12.63 -13.48 23.89
N ASP A 136 12.86 -13.55 25.19
CA ASP A 136 12.88 -14.82 25.96
C ASP A 136 11.50 -15.16 26.59
N GLN A 137 10.50 -14.30 26.41
CA GLN A 137 9.13 -14.57 26.84
C GLN A 137 8.42 -15.49 25.85
N GLN A 138 7.60 -16.44 26.34
CA GLN A 138 6.80 -17.32 25.51
C GLN A 138 5.80 -16.54 24.64
N VAL A 139 5.67 -16.92 23.35
CA VAL A 139 4.81 -16.21 22.37
C VAL A 139 3.33 -16.23 22.73
N LYS A 140 2.85 -17.23 23.49
CA LYS A 140 1.47 -17.23 24.02
C LYS A 140 1.14 -16.01 24.90
N ARG A 141 2.14 -15.33 25.46
CA ARG A 141 1.99 -14.12 26.29
C ARG A 141 2.13 -12.83 25.49
N TYR A 142 2.46 -12.92 24.19
CA TYR A 142 2.58 -11.77 23.32
C TYR A 142 1.19 -11.19 23.01
N SER A 143 1.10 -9.86 23.00
CA SER A 143 -0.07 -9.18 22.41
C SER A 143 -0.14 -9.45 20.91
N LEU A 144 -1.29 -9.14 20.28
CA LEU A 144 -1.44 -9.27 18.83
C LEU A 144 -0.37 -8.45 18.10
N GLY A 145 -0.13 -7.20 18.52
CA GLY A 145 0.89 -6.34 17.93
C GLY A 145 2.32 -6.88 18.13
N MET A 146 2.62 -7.55 19.26
CA MET A 146 3.92 -8.21 19.44
C MET A 146 4.05 -9.42 18.52
N LYS A 147 3.00 -10.22 18.34
CA LYS A 147 3.00 -11.35 17.39
C LYS A 147 3.20 -10.85 15.95
N GLN A 148 2.55 -9.76 15.57
CA GLN A 148 2.72 -9.14 14.26
C GLN A 148 4.17 -8.68 14.04
N ARG A 149 4.74 -7.95 15.00
CA ARG A 149 6.16 -7.53 14.95
C ARG A 149 7.12 -8.71 14.91
N LEU A 150 6.86 -9.78 15.65
CA LEU A 150 7.66 -11.01 15.59
C LEU A 150 7.57 -11.69 14.21
N GLY A 151 6.40 -11.64 13.55
CA GLY A 151 6.21 -12.10 12.16
C GLY A 151 7.10 -11.35 11.18
N ILE A 152 7.14 -10.03 11.31
CA ILE A 152 8.00 -9.18 10.49
C ILE A 152 9.48 -9.45 10.81
N ALA A 153 9.86 -9.59 12.11
CA ALA A 153 11.21 -9.97 12.48
C ALA A 153 11.63 -11.29 11.81
N ARG A 154 10.76 -12.30 11.79
CA ARG A 154 10.98 -13.56 11.08
C ARG A 154 11.14 -13.37 9.57
N ALA A 155 10.32 -12.53 8.96
CA ALA A 155 10.37 -12.29 7.52
C ALA A 155 11.68 -11.63 7.08
N ILE A 156 12.19 -10.64 7.84
CA ILE A 156 13.42 -9.90 7.49
C ILE A 156 14.71 -10.60 7.94
N LEU A 157 14.61 -11.59 8.81
CA LEU A 157 15.74 -12.25 9.49
C LEU A 157 16.79 -12.79 8.53
N CYS A 158 16.33 -13.42 7.43
CA CYS A 158 17.21 -14.04 6.43
C CYS A 158 17.56 -13.06 5.27
N ARG A 159 17.33 -11.77 5.44
CA ARG A 159 17.64 -10.70 4.46
C ARG A 159 17.09 -10.98 3.07
N PRO A 160 15.77 -11.10 2.93
CA PRO A 160 15.15 -11.32 1.62
C PRO A 160 15.36 -10.10 0.71
N GLU A 161 15.32 -10.31 -0.60
CA GLU A 161 15.30 -9.25 -1.61
C GLU A 161 13.87 -8.71 -1.83
N LEU A 162 12.85 -9.53 -1.53
CA LEU A 162 11.44 -9.21 -1.71
C LEU A 162 10.63 -9.58 -0.46
N LEU A 163 9.80 -8.64 0.01
CA LEU A 163 8.80 -8.87 1.05
C LEU A 163 7.39 -8.80 0.46
N VAL A 164 6.55 -9.78 0.77
CA VAL A 164 5.12 -9.81 0.44
C VAL A 164 4.33 -9.78 1.73
N LEU A 165 3.65 -8.66 2.01
CA LEU A 165 3.02 -8.38 3.29
C LEU A 165 1.51 -8.14 3.09
N ASP A 166 0.70 -9.05 3.64
CA ASP A 166 -0.76 -8.94 3.59
C ASP A 166 -1.28 -8.28 4.87
N GLU A 167 -1.80 -7.05 4.75
CA GLU A 167 -2.35 -6.24 5.84
C GLU A 167 -1.43 -6.19 7.09
N PRO A 168 -0.14 -5.82 6.97
CA PRO A 168 0.85 -5.97 8.05
C PRO A 168 0.61 -5.04 9.26
N THR A 169 -0.20 -4.01 9.11
CA THR A 169 -0.55 -3.03 10.15
C THR A 169 -1.77 -3.41 10.98
N ASN A 170 -2.51 -4.44 10.55
CA ASN A 170 -3.71 -4.88 11.26
C ASN A 170 -3.42 -5.27 12.71
N GLY A 171 -4.23 -4.70 13.63
CA GLY A 171 -4.12 -4.98 15.07
C GLY A 171 -3.00 -4.24 15.79
N LEU A 172 -2.37 -3.26 15.13
CA LEU A 172 -1.44 -2.33 15.77
C LEU A 172 -2.15 -1.05 16.21
N ASP A 173 -1.67 -0.46 17.29
CA ASP A 173 -2.03 0.89 17.69
C ASP A 173 -1.37 1.95 16.77
N PRO A 174 -1.81 3.21 16.77
CA PRO A 174 -1.26 4.26 15.90
C PRO A 174 0.26 4.44 16.02
N ALA A 175 0.82 4.29 17.22
CA ALA A 175 2.26 4.41 17.45
C ALA A 175 3.01 3.22 16.82
N GLY A 176 2.48 2.00 16.97
CA GLY A 176 3.00 0.79 16.34
C GLY A 176 2.94 0.85 14.82
N MET A 177 1.84 1.35 14.25
CA MET A 177 1.71 1.57 12.80
C MET A 177 2.76 2.54 12.28
N LYS A 178 2.98 3.68 12.98
CA LYS A 178 4.02 4.65 12.60
C LYS A 178 5.41 4.02 12.63
N SER A 179 5.77 3.35 13.73
CA SER A 179 7.06 2.68 13.86
C SER A 179 7.30 1.63 12.77
N LEU A 180 6.26 0.91 12.37
CA LEU A 180 6.35 -0.09 11.32
C LEU A 180 6.55 0.55 9.94
N ARG A 181 5.88 1.65 9.65
CA ARG A 181 6.08 2.41 8.41
C ARG A 181 7.51 2.94 8.30
N ASP A 182 8.03 3.51 9.38
CA ASP A 182 9.41 4.01 9.42
C ASP A 182 10.42 2.86 9.19
N LEU A 183 10.14 1.68 9.77
CA LEU A 183 10.92 0.46 9.52
C LEU A 183 10.87 0.04 8.05
N PHE A 184 9.71 -0.01 7.41
CA PHE A 184 9.58 -0.39 6.00
C PHE A 184 10.36 0.56 5.08
N LYS A 185 10.27 1.87 5.31
CA LYS A 185 11.08 2.84 4.58
C LYS A 185 12.58 2.60 4.76
N MET A 186 13.02 2.37 5.99
CA MET A 186 14.42 2.09 6.28
C MET A 186 14.88 0.80 5.59
N LEU A 187 14.09 -0.29 5.63
CA LEU A 187 14.41 -1.55 4.96
C LEU A 187 14.50 -1.38 3.43
N CYS A 188 13.63 -0.57 2.84
CA CYS A 188 13.68 -0.27 1.41
C CYS A 188 14.92 0.56 1.05
N VAL A 189 15.12 1.70 1.72
CA VAL A 189 16.17 2.68 1.36
C VAL A 189 17.58 2.18 1.73
N GLU A 190 17.75 1.63 2.95
CA GLU A 190 19.09 1.27 3.45
C GLU A 190 19.49 -0.16 3.08
N TYR A 191 18.52 -1.08 2.97
CA TYR A 191 18.80 -2.49 2.67
C TYR A 191 18.42 -2.89 1.24
N GLY A 192 17.77 -2.02 0.48
CA GLY A 192 17.38 -2.26 -0.91
C GLY A 192 16.29 -3.34 -1.07
N ILE A 193 15.51 -3.60 0.01
CA ILE A 193 14.45 -4.60 0.00
C ILE A 193 13.26 -4.05 -0.76
N THR A 194 12.80 -4.79 -1.76
CA THR A 194 11.55 -4.50 -2.48
C THR A 194 10.37 -4.99 -1.67
N MET A 195 9.26 -4.26 -1.66
CA MET A 195 8.08 -4.66 -0.88
C MET A 195 6.80 -4.53 -1.70
N ILE A 196 5.90 -5.49 -1.54
CA ILE A 196 4.49 -5.35 -1.88
C ILE A 196 3.65 -5.47 -0.61
N ILE A 197 2.85 -4.45 -0.32
CA ILE A 197 2.08 -4.34 0.92
C ILE A 197 0.61 -4.17 0.56
N SER A 198 -0.25 -5.11 0.98
CA SER A 198 -1.69 -4.93 0.85
C SER A 198 -2.23 -4.07 1.99
N SER A 199 -3.19 -3.21 1.69
CA SER A 199 -3.98 -2.49 2.70
C SER A 199 -5.37 -2.15 2.17
N HIS A 200 -6.31 -1.96 3.09
CA HIS A 200 -7.59 -1.34 2.81
C HIS A 200 -7.64 0.12 3.32
N ILE A 201 -6.57 0.58 3.98
CA ILE A 201 -6.43 1.93 4.53
C ILE A 201 -5.48 2.72 3.64
N LEU A 202 -6.05 3.66 2.88
CA LEU A 202 -5.31 4.42 1.86
C LEU A 202 -4.22 5.30 2.48
N SER A 203 -4.50 6.00 3.58
CA SER A 203 -3.55 6.90 4.23
C SER A 203 -2.28 6.21 4.75
N GLU A 204 -2.37 4.91 5.06
CA GLU A 204 -1.20 4.12 5.45
C GLU A 204 -0.25 3.92 4.28
N VAL A 205 -0.80 3.56 3.12
CA VAL A 205 -0.02 3.30 1.91
C VAL A 205 0.50 4.60 1.30
N GLU A 206 -0.32 5.66 1.24
CA GLU A 206 0.06 6.99 0.77
C GLU A 206 1.34 7.50 1.45
N SER A 207 1.50 7.17 2.73
CA SER A 207 2.64 7.63 3.52
C SER A 207 3.96 6.91 3.22
N ILE A 208 3.95 5.74 2.55
CA ILE A 208 5.15 4.91 2.35
C ILE A 208 5.36 4.38 0.94
N ALA A 209 4.30 4.25 0.13
CA ALA A 209 4.40 3.63 -1.20
C ALA A 209 5.03 4.58 -2.24
N ASP A 210 5.76 3.99 -3.18
CA ASP A 210 6.26 4.66 -4.38
C ASP A 210 5.28 4.47 -5.55
N THR A 211 4.66 3.29 -5.63
CA THR A 211 3.66 2.92 -6.63
C THR A 211 2.45 2.30 -5.94
N VAL A 212 1.26 2.53 -6.46
CA VAL A 212 0.03 1.93 -5.97
C VAL A 212 -0.72 1.20 -7.07
N GLY A 213 -1.20 -0.01 -6.75
CA GLY A 213 -2.14 -0.78 -7.55
C GLY A 213 -3.49 -0.83 -6.85
N ILE A 214 -4.54 -0.39 -7.52
CA ILE A 214 -5.90 -0.36 -6.99
C ILE A 214 -6.68 -1.56 -7.55
N ILE A 215 -7.18 -2.41 -6.65
CA ILE A 215 -8.01 -3.57 -7.00
C ILE A 215 -9.43 -3.41 -6.44
N ALA A 216 -10.43 -3.71 -7.27
CA ALA A 216 -11.82 -3.83 -6.85
C ALA A 216 -12.49 -4.98 -7.61
N HIS A 217 -13.35 -5.74 -6.92
CA HIS A 217 -14.11 -6.86 -7.52
C HIS A 217 -13.23 -7.85 -8.32
N GLY A 218 -12.04 -8.13 -7.81
CA GLY A 218 -11.10 -9.06 -8.44
C GLY A 218 -10.34 -8.52 -9.65
N LYS A 219 -10.51 -7.25 -10.03
CA LYS A 219 -9.86 -6.63 -11.19
C LYS A 219 -8.92 -5.51 -10.77
N MET A 220 -7.82 -5.36 -11.50
CA MET A 220 -6.99 -4.16 -11.40
C MET A 220 -7.73 -2.99 -12.02
N ILE A 221 -8.01 -1.96 -11.21
CA ILE A 221 -8.66 -0.72 -11.68
C ILE A 221 -7.59 0.21 -12.25
N ARG A 222 -6.48 0.37 -11.53
CA ARG A 222 -5.38 1.23 -11.94
C ARG A 222 -4.08 0.85 -11.24
N GLU A 223 -2.97 1.12 -11.93
CA GLU A 223 -1.61 1.12 -11.38
C GLU A 223 -1.00 2.48 -11.72
N SER A 224 -0.45 3.19 -10.71
CA SER A 224 0.13 4.53 -10.88
C SER A 224 1.23 4.75 -9.84
N SER A 225 2.26 5.52 -10.20
CA SER A 225 3.22 6.00 -9.22
C SER A 225 2.60 7.08 -8.33
N MET A 226 3.09 7.22 -7.09
CA MET A 226 2.67 8.29 -6.19
C MET A 226 3.05 9.67 -6.76
N GLN A 227 4.12 9.74 -7.55
CA GLN A 227 4.49 10.95 -8.26
C GLN A 227 3.44 11.34 -9.30
N GLU A 228 2.99 10.40 -10.16
CA GLU A 228 1.91 10.66 -11.13
C GLU A 228 0.62 11.09 -10.44
N ILE A 229 0.26 10.45 -9.33
CA ILE A 229 -0.93 10.84 -8.54
C ILE A 229 -0.76 12.26 -7.99
N SER A 230 0.41 12.60 -7.46
CA SER A 230 0.73 13.94 -6.96
C SER A 230 0.69 15.00 -8.07
N GLU A 231 1.16 14.68 -9.27
CA GLU A 231 1.13 15.57 -10.43
C GLU A 231 -0.29 15.77 -11.00
N MET A 232 -1.13 14.73 -10.89
CA MET A 232 -2.56 14.81 -11.23
C MET A 232 -3.40 15.54 -10.18
N ASN A 233 -2.88 15.67 -8.96
CA ASN A 233 -3.56 16.32 -7.84
C ASN A 233 -3.74 17.81 -8.12
N THR A 234 -4.93 18.15 -8.56
CA THR A 234 -5.34 19.53 -8.69
C THR A 234 -5.49 20.11 -7.27
N ALA A 235 -4.58 21.02 -6.89
CA ALA A 235 -4.77 21.80 -5.68
C ALA A 235 -6.09 22.57 -5.78
N TYR A 236 -6.90 22.53 -4.75
CA TYR A 236 -8.15 23.29 -4.69
C TYR A 236 -8.28 24.03 -3.36
N ILE A 237 -9.10 25.07 -3.35
CA ILE A 237 -9.52 25.69 -2.11
C ILE A 237 -10.83 25.05 -1.70
N GLU A 238 -10.84 24.42 -0.53
CA GLU A 238 -12.07 23.96 0.11
C GLU A 238 -12.71 25.11 0.88
N LEU A 239 -13.97 25.35 0.59
CA LEU A 239 -14.81 26.36 1.23
C LEU A 239 -15.99 25.64 1.87
N ALA A 240 -16.13 25.75 3.20
CA ALA A 240 -17.30 25.27 3.92
C ALA A 240 -18.17 26.48 4.34
N VAL A 241 -19.45 26.43 4.01
CA VAL A 241 -20.43 27.51 4.21
C VAL A 241 -21.81 26.95 4.52
N ALA A 242 -22.64 27.71 5.22
CA ALA A 242 -24.00 27.31 5.55
C ALA A 242 -24.94 27.25 4.32
N ASP A 243 -24.71 28.12 3.31
CA ASP A 243 -25.51 28.22 2.08
C ASP A 243 -24.58 28.18 0.86
N THR A 244 -24.39 26.99 0.30
CA THR A 244 -23.54 26.79 -0.88
C THR A 244 -24.12 27.42 -2.15
N LYS A 245 -25.45 27.57 -2.28
CA LYS A 245 -26.08 28.17 -3.46
C LYS A 245 -25.79 29.66 -3.52
N TYR A 246 -25.95 30.34 -2.38
CA TYR A 246 -25.62 31.75 -2.28
C TYR A 246 -24.12 32.00 -2.42
N ALA A 247 -23.30 31.22 -1.77
CA ALA A 247 -21.85 31.31 -1.92
C ALA A 247 -21.40 31.10 -3.37
N ALA A 248 -21.94 30.09 -4.07
CA ALA A 248 -21.66 29.84 -5.49
C ALA A 248 -22.06 31.04 -6.39
N TYR A 249 -23.20 31.69 -6.11
CA TYR A 249 -23.58 32.91 -6.79
C TYR A 249 -22.55 34.04 -6.59
N VAL A 250 -22.09 34.26 -5.35
CA VAL A 250 -21.07 35.27 -5.03
C VAL A 250 -19.73 34.96 -5.71
N LEU A 251 -19.32 33.68 -5.73
CA LEU A 251 -18.10 33.26 -6.43
C LEU A 251 -18.15 33.55 -7.93
N ALA A 252 -19.29 33.28 -8.57
CA ALA A 252 -19.47 33.49 -9.99
C ALA A 252 -19.63 34.97 -10.34
N ASP A 253 -20.43 35.73 -9.57
CA ASP A 253 -20.81 37.13 -9.89
C ASP A 253 -19.75 38.15 -9.45
N LYS A 254 -19.18 38.00 -8.25
CA LYS A 254 -18.24 38.97 -7.67
C LYS A 254 -16.77 38.67 -7.90
N LEU A 255 -16.42 37.42 -8.10
CA LEU A 255 -15.04 36.97 -8.32
C LEU A 255 -14.82 36.39 -9.71
N GLU A 256 -15.88 36.36 -10.56
CA GLU A 256 -15.87 35.84 -11.94
C GLU A 256 -15.27 34.44 -12.05
N LEU A 257 -15.31 33.67 -10.94
CA LEU A 257 -14.78 32.34 -10.90
C LEU A 257 -15.66 31.38 -11.70
N LYS A 258 -15.03 30.65 -12.63
CA LYS A 258 -15.72 29.65 -13.48
C LYS A 258 -15.39 28.22 -13.08
N ASN A 259 -14.25 28.02 -12.43
CA ASN A 259 -13.72 26.68 -12.14
C ASN A 259 -13.92 26.33 -10.67
N PHE A 260 -15.18 26.08 -10.29
CA PHE A 260 -15.52 25.55 -8.96
C PHE A 260 -16.64 24.53 -9.06
N LYS A 261 -16.75 23.65 -8.04
CA LYS A 261 -17.76 22.59 -7.93
C LYS A 261 -18.40 22.62 -6.55
N VAL A 262 -19.72 22.66 -6.50
CA VAL A 262 -20.49 22.40 -5.27
C VAL A 262 -20.46 20.89 -5.04
N VAL A 263 -19.86 20.45 -3.92
CA VAL A 263 -19.66 19.05 -3.59
C VAL A 263 -20.88 18.48 -2.87
N ASP A 264 -21.36 19.22 -1.87
CA ASP A 264 -22.54 18.87 -1.08
C ASP A 264 -23.23 20.14 -0.55
N GLU A 265 -24.13 20.01 0.42
CA GLU A 265 -24.93 21.12 0.98
C GLU A 265 -24.07 22.16 1.71
N HIS A 266 -22.83 21.83 2.09
CA HIS A 266 -21.96 22.69 2.92
C HIS A 266 -20.59 22.97 2.28
N HIS A 267 -20.17 22.23 1.24
CA HIS A 267 -18.82 22.31 0.69
C HIS A 267 -18.77 22.70 -0.79
N ILE A 268 -17.87 23.63 -1.08
CA ILE A 268 -17.50 24.05 -2.46
C ILE A 268 -15.99 23.83 -2.62
N ARG A 269 -15.57 23.21 -3.73
CA ARG A 269 -14.17 23.12 -4.15
C ARG A 269 -13.91 24.11 -5.28
N ILE A 270 -12.87 24.94 -5.13
CA ILE A 270 -12.49 25.98 -6.11
C ILE A 270 -11.13 25.59 -6.68
N TYR A 271 -11.08 25.35 -8.00
CA TYR A 271 -9.91 24.89 -8.74
C TYR A 271 -9.25 26.08 -9.48
N ASP A 272 -8.78 27.07 -8.73
CA ASP A 272 -8.12 28.25 -9.24
C ASP A 272 -6.81 28.51 -8.48
N ASP A 273 -5.68 28.35 -9.18
CA ASP A 273 -4.35 28.47 -8.58
C ASP A 273 -3.96 29.92 -8.31
N GLN A 274 -4.59 30.88 -9.00
CA GLN A 274 -4.24 32.30 -8.93
C GLN A 274 -4.93 33.02 -7.80
N ILE A 275 -6.05 32.48 -7.30
CA ILE A 275 -6.82 33.15 -6.26
C ILE A 275 -6.17 32.95 -4.89
N GLN A 276 -6.00 34.07 -4.17
CA GLN A 276 -5.55 34.02 -2.78
C GLN A 276 -6.72 33.78 -1.84
N THR A 277 -6.57 32.86 -0.87
CA THR A 277 -7.59 32.58 0.16
C THR A 277 -8.01 33.82 0.94
N SER A 278 -7.09 34.78 1.14
CA SER A 278 -7.37 36.06 1.79
C SER A 278 -8.31 36.96 0.98
N ALA A 279 -8.13 37.04 -0.35
CA ALA A 279 -9.02 37.81 -1.24
C ALA A 279 -10.40 37.14 -1.31
N LEU A 280 -10.42 35.81 -1.40
CA LEU A 280 -11.64 35.00 -1.41
C LEU A 280 -12.46 35.19 -0.13
N SER A 281 -11.84 35.04 1.04
CA SER A 281 -12.50 35.19 2.34
C SER A 281 -13.04 36.63 2.53
N LYS A 282 -12.26 37.64 2.13
CA LYS A 282 -12.70 39.05 2.20
C LYS A 282 -13.94 39.31 1.35
N THR A 283 -13.95 38.84 0.12
CA THR A 283 -15.10 39.05 -0.77
C THR A 283 -16.35 38.34 -0.30
N LEU A 284 -16.22 37.09 0.16
CA LEU A 284 -17.33 36.34 0.73
C LEU A 284 -17.90 37.02 1.97
N ALA A 285 -17.05 37.45 2.92
CA ALA A 285 -17.47 38.13 4.12
C ALA A 285 -18.17 39.47 3.84
N LEU A 286 -17.68 40.27 2.87
CA LEU A 286 -18.31 41.53 2.45
C LEU A 286 -19.67 41.30 1.80
N ASN A 287 -19.97 40.14 1.28
CA ASN A 287 -21.27 39.74 0.75
C ASN A 287 -22.10 38.90 1.72
N ASN A 288 -21.81 38.99 3.02
CA ASN A 288 -22.54 38.30 4.09
C ASN A 288 -22.58 36.76 3.96
N VAL A 289 -21.61 36.15 3.34
CA VAL A 289 -21.43 34.67 3.36
C VAL A 289 -20.72 34.28 4.63
N ALA A 290 -21.39 33.52 5.48
CA ALA A 290 -20.76 32.92 6.68
C ALA A 290 -19.82 31.79 6.26
N ILE A 291 -18.55 31.93 6.63
CA ILE A 291 -17.49 30.96 6.28
C ILE A 291 -17.17 30.13 7.54
N ASP A 292 -17.40 28.82 7.47
CA ASP A 292 -17.05 27.90 8.54
C ASP A 292 -15.60 27.41 8.38
N PHE A 293 -15.17 27.19 7.12
CA PHE A 293 -13.80 26.83 6.78
C PHE A 293 -13.39 27.35 5.39
N ILE A 294 -12.14 27.76 5.28
CA ILE A 294 -11.50 28.07 4.00
C ILE A 294 -10.02 27.67 4.06
N GLY A 295 -9.57 26.83 3.14
CA GLY A 295 -8.18 26.36 3.14
C GLY A 295 -7.79 25.70 1.82
N ARG A 296 -6.50 25.78 1.47
CA ARG A 296 -5.96 25.02 0.33
C ARG A 296 -5.84 23.56 0.72
N LYS A 297 -6.35 22.68 -0.11
CA LYS A 297 -6.21 21.24 -0.04
C LYS A 297 -5.74 20.70 -1.38
N SER A 298 -5.09 19.57 -1.37
CA SER A 298 -4.87 18.73 -2.54
C SER A 298 -5.80 17.54 -2.46
N GLU A 299 -6.16 16.97 -3.59
CA GLU A 299 -6.89 15.70 -3.60
C GLU A 299 -6.07 14.63 -2.87
N SER A 300 -6.69 13.91 -1.96
CA SER A 300 -6.06 12.78 -1.29
C SER A 300 -6.07 11.54 -2.18
N LEU A 301 -5.22 10.55 -1.86
CA LEU A 301 -5.30 9.24 -2.50
C LEU A 301 -6.71 8.63 -2.33
N GLU A 302 -7.41 8.98 -1.25
CA GLU A 302 -8.79 8.56 -0.99
C GLU A 302 -9.78 9.15 -2.00
N ASP A 303 -9.69 10.47 -2.28
CA ASP A 303 -10.51 11.11 -3.32
C ASP A 303 -10.25 10.47 -4.69
N TYR A 304 -8.99 10.19 -5.00
CA TYR A 304 -8.58 9.52 -6.23
C TYR A 304 -9.16 8.09 -6.31
N PHE A 305 -9.07 7.32 -5.22
CA PHE A 305 -9.61 5.98 -5.12
C PHE A 305 -11.12 5.95 -5.31
N LEU A 306 -11.87 6.84 -4.64
CA LEU A 306 -13.33 6.93 -4.76
C LEU A 306 -13.75 7.23 -6.19
N LYS A 307 -13.08 8.18 -6.86
CA LYS A 307 -13.35 8.49 -8.28
C LYS A 307 -13.16 7.25 -9.17
N MET A 308 -12.05 6.53 -8.99
CA MET A 308 -11.73 5.35 -9.81
C MET A 308 -12.69 4.20 -9.57
N THR A 309 -13.14 3.98 -8.32
CA THR A 309 -14.09 2.90 -8.01
C THR A 309 -15.51 3.21 -8.48
N GLU A 310 -15.93 4.47 -8.50
CA GLU A 310 -17.22 4.91 -9.05
C GLU A 310 -17.25 4.82 -10.59
N GLU A 311 -16.16 5.14 -11.27
CA GLU A 311 -16.02 5.01 -12.72
C GLU A 311 -15.94 3.55 -13.17
N GLY A 312 -15.30 2.67 -12.40
CA GLY A 312 -15.20 1.23 -12.68
C GLY A 312 -16.47 0.43 -12.38
N ALA A 313 -17.47 1.05 -11.74
CA ALA A 313 -18.77 0.45 -11.45
C ALA A 313 -19.84 0.73 -12.55
N LYS A 314 -19.51 1.54 -13.56
CA LYS A 314 -20.33 1.81 -14.76
C LYS A 314 -19.82 0.97 -15.92
#